data_58c4839eaf8ad30e6d7962e99e71853c
#
_entry.id   58c4839eaf8ad30e6d7962e99e71853c
#
_cell.length_a   1.000
_cell.length_b   1.000
_cell.length_c   1.000
_cell.angle_alpha   90.00
_cell.angle_beta   90.00
_cell.angle_gamma   90.00
#
_symmetry.space_group_name_H-M   'P 1'
#
loop_
_entity.id
_entity.type
_entity.pdbx_description
1 polymer ?
#
loop_
_entity_poly.entity_id
_entity_poly.type
_entity_poly.pdbx_seq_one_letter_code
_entity_poly.pdbx_strand_id
1 'polypeptide(L)'
;GSAHEGWYPHNIELGCTVCQARKPVYTRWGSRGCPAGSTKMYEGFMADGNHGHHGAGGNTLCMTEHSAAPPGASTANDNGNLLYGMEYHNTGAIDKNHDHDAACAVCEYNNRAAELYTEWGRYGSCSTAGHVKVYEGLIMSNHYTQYKGESVCVDMERAAHEGSSTSDHNGGMLYTSEMESGSAHESWYPHNIELGCTVCQARKPVYTRWGSRGCP
;
A
#
# COMPACT_ATOMS: atom_id res chain seq x y z
N GLY A 1 1.40 13.75 -17.31
CA GLY A 1 0.09 13.12 -17.11
C GLY A 1 0.29 11.72 -16.55
N SER A 2 -0.58 11.21 -15.71
CA SER A 2 -0.46 9.86 -15.20
C SER A 2 -0.88 8.84 -16.27
N ALA A 3 -0.34 7.62 -16.21
CA ALA A 3 -0.70 6.54 -17.12
C ALA A 3 -2.21 6.15 -17.07
N HIS A 4 -2.92 6.64 -16.06
CA HIS A 4 -4.34 6.35 -15.82
C HIS A 4 -5.31 7.43 -16.30
N GLU A 5 -4.88 8.40 -17.09
CA GLU A 5 -5.77 9.47 -17.62
C GLU A 5 -6.94 8.95 -18.43
N GLY A 6 -6.81 7.76 -19.02
CA GLY A 6 -7.93 7.08 -19.71
C GLY A 6 -9.05 6.64 -18.78
N TRP A 7 -8.75 6.38 -17.51
CA TRP A 7 -9.72 5.94 -16.49
C TRP A 7 -10.10 7.06 -15.53
N TYR A 8 -9.15 7.93 -15.22
CA TYR A 8 -9.31 9.07 -14.33
C TYR A 8 -8.95 10.35 -15.09
N PRO A 9 -9.92 11.00 -15.76
CA PRO A 9 -9.67 12.25 -16.44
C PRO A 9 -9.04 13.29 -15.51
N HIS A 10 -8.14 14.08 -16.06
CA HIS A 10 -7.48 15.17 -15.31
C HIS A 10 -8.52 16.12 -14.70
N ASN A 11 -8.30 16.56 -13.47
CA ASN A 11 -9.17 17.45 -12.69
C ASN A 11 -10.57 16.89 -12.38
N ILE A 12 -10.81 15.59 -12.52
CA ILE A 12 -12.10 15.02 -12.11
C ILE A 12 -12.19 14.89 -10.59
N GLU A 13 -13.30 15.30 -10.02
CA GLU A 13 -13.62 15.02 -8.62
C GLU A 13 -13.94 13.55 -8.44
N LEU A 14 -13.29 12.93 -7.43
CA LEU A 14 -13.36 11.50 -7.23
C LEU A 14 -14.52 11.12 -6.32
N GLY A 15 -15.29 10.13 -6.76
CA GLY A 15 -16.31 9.48 -5.95
C GLY A 15 -15.73 8.42 -5.02
N CYS A 16 -16.44 8.12 -3.95
CA CYS A 16 -16.17 6.98 -3.08
C CYS A 16 -17.49 6.33 -2.63
N THR A 17 -17.42 5.04 -2.36
CA THR A 17 -18.55 4.27 -1.83
C THR A 17 -18.06 3.39 -0.68
N VAL A 18 -18.77 3.42 0.43
CA VAL A 18 -18.54 2.51 1.55
C VAL A 18 -19.44 1.30 1.40
N CYS A 19 -18.83 0.11 1.34
CA CYS A 19 -19.53 -1.15 1.17
C CYS A 19 -19.40 -2.02 2.42
N GLN A 20 -20.46 -2.75 2.77
CA GLN A 20 -20.42 -3.72 3.84
C GLN A 20 -20.01 -5.09 3.31
N ALA A 21 -18.96 -5.66 3.89
CA ALA A 21 -18.55 -7.04 3.69
C ALA A 21 -19.02 -7.93 4.85
N ARG A 22 -19.13 -9.24 4.60
CA ARG A 22 -19.53 -10.23 5.63
C ARG A 22 -18.34 -10.86 6.35
N LYS A 23 -17.15 -10.66 5.86
CA LYS A 23 -15.89 -11.23 6.33
C LYS A 23 -14.82 -10.13 6.33
N PRO A 24 -13.68 -10.34 7.03
CA PRO A 24 -12.59 -9.37 7.06
C PRO A 24 -12.12 -9.00 5.66
N VAL A 25 -11.89 -7.72 5.46
CA VAL A 25 -11.38 -7.16 4.20
C VAL A 25 -10.01 -6.55 4.47
N TYR A 26 -9.09 -6.74 3.52
CA TYR A 26 -7.76 -6.15 3.56
C TYR A 26 -7.29 -5.75 2.16
N THR A 27 -6.35 -4.85 2.11
CA THR A 27 -5.66 -4.50 0.86
C THR A 27 -4.35 -5.27 0.76
N ARG A 28 -4.16 -5.96 -0.35
CA ARG A 28 -2.88 -6.55 -0.76
C ARG A 28 -2.19 -5.57 -1.68
N TRP A 29 -1.19 -4.91 -1.14
CA TRP A 29 -0.39 -3.94 -1.86
C TRP A 29 0.65 -4.65 -2.73
N GLY A 30 0.92 -4.14 -3.93
CA GLY A 30 1.90 -4.72 -4.84
C GLY A 30 1.44 -6.00 -5.56
N SER A 31 0.14 -6.29 -5.60
CA SER A 31 -0.39 -7.45 -6.32
C SER A 31 -1.74 -7.15 -6.97
N ARG A 32 -2.00 -7.78 -8.11
CA ARG A 32 -3.30 -7.71 -8.84
C ARG A 32 -4.28 -8.79 -8.40
N GLY A 33 -3.88 -9.66 -7.52
CA GLY A 33 -4.69 -10.81 -7.08
C GLY A 33 -4.71 -11.00 -5.57
N CYS A 34 -5.56 -11.88 -5.13
CA CYS A 34 -5.66 -12.28 -3.73
C CYS A 34 -5.02 -13.67 -3.54
N PRO A 35 -4.36 -13.93 -2.41
CA PRO A 35 -3.78 -15.23 -2.14
C PRO A 35 -4.86 -16.29 -1.90
N ALA A 36 -4.46 -17.55 -1.87
CA ALA A 36 -5.34 -18.65 -1.56
C ALA A 36 -6.05 -18.43 -0.21
N GLY A 37 -7.34 -18.75 -0.15
CA GLY A 37 -8.16 -18.48 1.04
C GLY A 37 -8.80 -17.09 1.08
N SER A 38 -8.63 -16.30 0.03
CA SER A 38 -9.27 -14.99 -0.12
C SER A 38 -10.03 -14.88 -1.44
N THR A 39 -11.02 -14.01 -1.48
CA THR A 39 -11.77 -13.67 -2.68
C THR A 39 -11.48 -12.22 -3.07
N LYS A 40 -11.09 -11.99 -4.32
CA LYS A 40 -10.86 -10.64 -4.84
C LYS A 40 -12.17 -9.89 -4.98
N MET A 41 -12.25 -8.73 -4.36
CA MET A 41 -13.39 -7.80 -4.48
C MET A 41 -13.18 -6.85 -5.65
N TYR A 42 -12.01 -6.23 -5.73
CA TYR A 42 -11.56 -5.46 -6.88
C TYR A 42 -10.03 -5.39 -6.91
N GLU A 43 -9.50 -5.00 -8.04
CA GLU A 43 -8.09 -4.65 -8.23
C GLU A 43 -7.96 -3.24 -8.78
N GLY A 44 -6.77 -2.70 -8.73
CA GLY A 44 -6.49 -1.38 -9.23
C GLY A 44 -5.03 -0.98 -9.00
N PHE A 45 -4.81 0.30 -8.87
CA PHE A 45 -3.49 0.89 -8.67
C PHE A 45 -3.40 1.65 -7.36
N MET A 46 -2.18 1.76 -6.85
CA MET A 46 -1.90 2.54 -5.65
C MET A 46 -1.89 4.03 -6.00
N ALA A 47 -2.51 4.85 -5.17
CA ALA A 47 -2.53 6.30 -5.35
C ALA A 47 -2.26 7.03 -4.03
N ASP A 48 -1.53 8.13 -4.11
CA ASP A 48 -1.21 9.03 -3.00
C ASP A 48 -0.92 10.45 -3.54
N GLY A 49 -0.45 11.36 -2.71
CA GLY A 49 0.00 12.69 -3.12
C GLY A 49 1.24 12.65 -4.03
N ASN A 50 1.52 13.76 -4.70
CA ASN A 50 2.74 13.90 -5.49
C ASN A 50 3.97 14.05 -4.58
N HIS A 51 5.07 13.44 -4.97
CA HIS A 51 6.34 13.45 -4.22
C HIS A 51 6.88 14.86 -3.90
N GLY A 52 6.58 15.84 -4.72
CA GLY A 52 7.02 17.24 -4.55
C GLY A 52 6.00 18.15 -3.84
N HIS A 53 4.83 17.65 -3.49
CA HIS A 53 3.77 18.47 -2.87
C HIS A 53 3.75 18.30 -1.35
N HIS A 54 4.05 19.36 -0.60
CA HIS A 54 4.16 19.30 0.86
C HIS A 54 2.83 19.35 1.63
N GLY A 55 1.73 19.57 0.96
CA GLY A 55 0.39 19.70 1.57
C GLY A 55 -0.56 18.55 1.27
N ALA A 56 -0.16 17.60 0.43
CA ALA A 56 -0.98 16.48 0.03
C ALA A 56 -0.62 15.24 0.83
N GLY A 57 -1.57 14.38 1.04
CA GLY A 57 -1.36 13.01 1.44
C GLY A 57 -1.70 12.72 2.88
N GLY A 58 -1.54 11.50 3.22
CA GLY A 58 -1.84 10.89 4.49
C GLY A 58 -2.01 9.40 4.35
N ASN A 59 -2.82 8.94 3.43
CA ASN A 59 -3.09 7.52 3.28
C ASN A 59 -2.95 7.09 1.82
N THR A 60 -2.22 6.02 1.60
CA THR A 60 -2.19 5.33 0.32
C THR A 60 -3.54 4.66 0.06
N LEU A 61 -4.10 4.88 -1.13
CA LEU A 61 -5.38 4.34 -1.54
C LEU A 61 -5.19 3.27 -2.62
N CYS A 62 -6.00 2.21 -2.56
CA CYS A 62 -6.15 1.26 -3.65
C CYS A 62 -7.30 1.74 -4.54
N MET A 63 -6.99 2.41 -5.65
CA MET A 63 -7.97 2.97 -6.57
C MET A 63 -8.42 1.91 -7.57
N THR A 64 -9.74 1.79 -7.75
CA THR A 64 -10.29 0.86 -8.76
C THR A 64 -9.92 1.28 -10.19
N GLU A 65 -9.88 0.33 -11.10
CA GLU A 65 -9.62 0.58 -12.54
C GLU A 65 -10.74 1.39 -13.24
N HIS A 66 -11.91 1.45 -12.63
CA HIS A 66 -13.05 2.14 -13.22
C HIS A 66 -13.42 3.35 -12.36
N SER A 67 -13.09 4.53 -12.87
CA SER A 67 -13.48 5.78 -12.20
C SER A 67 -14.99 5.98 -12.25
N ALA A 68 -15.54 6.44 -11.15
CA ALA A 68 -16.89 6.96 -11.09
C ALA A 68 -16.87 8.29 -10.34
N ALA A 69 -17.12 9.36 -11.07
CA ALA A 69 -17.30 10.66 -10.44
C ALA A 69 -18.71 10.78 -9.82
N PRO A 70 -18.87 11.50 -8.72
CA PRO A 70 -20.21 11.76 -8.17
C PRO A 70 -21.04 12.59 -9.15
N PRO A 71 -22.38 12.48 -9.12
CA PRO A 71 -23.24 13.33 -9.93
C PRO A 71 -22.96 14.82 -9.66
N GLY A 72 -22.71 15.58 -10.72
CA GLY A 72 -22.35 17.00 -10.62
C GLY A 72 -20.89 17.30 -10.35
N ALA A 73 -20.03 16.29 -10.38
CA ALA A 73 -18.59 16.48 -10.27
C ALA A 73 -18.06 17.50 -11.29
N SER A 74 -17.17 18.35 -10.84
CA SER A 74 -16.49 19.34 -11.67
C SER A 74 -15.25 18.77 -12.33
N THR A 75 -14.90 19.30 -13.48
CA THR A 75 -13.58 19.14 -14.12
C THR A 75 -12.78 20.43 -14.08
N ALA A 76 -13.24 21.42 -13.32
CA ALA A 76 -12.48 22.64 -13.07
C ALA A 76 -11.21 22.32 -12.26
N ASN A 77 -10.14 23.02 -12.59
CA ASN A 77 -8.86 22.84 -11.90
C ASN A 77 -8.83 23.67 -10.60
N ASP A 78 -9.49 23.17 -9.56
CA ASP A 78 -9.61 23.87 -8.27
C ASP A 78 -8.41 23.60 -7.33
N ASN A 79 -7.52 22.67 -7.70
CA ASN A 79 -6.27 22.36 -7.00
C ASN A 79 -6.42 22.15 -5.48
N GLY A 80 -7.43 21.40 -5.07
CA GLY A 80 -7.60 20.98 -3.68
C GLY A 80 -6.61 19.88 -3.30
N ASN A 81 -7.10 18.75 -2.83
CA ASN A 81 -6.25 17.56 -2.62
C ASN A 81 -6.07 16.81 -3.94
N LEU A 82 -4.82 16.61 -4.34
CA LEU A 82 -4.47 15.98 -5.62
C LEU A 82 -3.95 14.56 -5.39
N LEU A 83 -4.55 13.58 -6.07
CA LEU A 83 -4.10 12.19 -6.07
C LEU A 83 -3.36 11.85 -7.37
N TYR A 84 -2.28 11.10 -7.24
CA TYR A 84 -1.43 10.62 -8.32
C TYR A 84 -1.26 9.11 -8.22
N GLY A 85 -1.08 8.43 -9.35
CA GLY A 85 -0.60 7.04 -9.35
C GLY A 85 0.77 6.95 -8.67
N MET A 86 0.99 5.88 -7.92
CA MET A 86 2.27 5.61 -7.28
C MET A 86 3.10 4.67 -8.14
N GLU A 87 4.36 5.01 -8.35
CA GLU A 87 5.33 4.23 -9.12
C GLU A 87 6.35 3.58 -8.19
N TYR A 88 6.79 2.38 -8.56
CA TYR A 88 7.99 1.81 -7.96
C TYR A 88 9.20 2.61 -8.39
N HIS A 89 9.99 3.12 -7.45
CA HIS A 89 11.14 3.94 -7.76
C HIS A 89 12.35 3.52 -6.95
N ASN A 90 13.42 3.19 -7.66
CA ASN A 90 14.75 2.85 -7.15
C ASN A 90 14.76 2.14 -5.80
N THR A 91 14.32 0.90 -5.78
CA THR A 91 14.04 0.14 -4.55
C THR A 91 15.24 -0.69 -4.06
N GLY A 92 16.46 -0.21 -4.28
CA GLY A 92 17.68 -0.88 -3.80
C GLY A 92 18.00 -2.18 -4.52
N ALA A 93 18.62 -3.13 -3.82
CA ALA A 93 19.11 -4.40 -4.39
C ALA A 93 18.00 -5.30 -4.98
N ILE A 94 16.74 -5.03 -4.64
CA ILE A 94 15.58 -5.79 -5.13
C ILE A 94 14.77 -4.93 -6.12
N ASP A 95 15.45 -4.22 -6.99
CA ASP A 95 14.79 -3.39 -8.01
C ASP A 95 13.94 -4.26 -8.94
N LYS A 96 12.64 -4.02 -8.94
CA LYS A 96 11.68 -4.69 -9.79
C LYS A 96 10.57 -3.71 -10.17
N ASN A 97 10.29 -3.64 -11.46
CA ASN A 97 9.25 -2.79 -12.01
C ASN A 97 9.47 -1.27 -11.77
N HIS A 98 10.75 -0.81 -11.80
CA HIS A 98 11.08 0.61 -11.74
C HIS A 98 10.22 1.40 -12.76
N ASP A 99 9.71 2.57 -12.35
CA ASP A 99 8.81 3.44 -13.10
C ASP A 99 7.47 2.81 -13.53
N HIS A 100 7.14 1.63 -13.00
CA HIS A 100 5.81 1.06 -13.20
C HIS A 100 4.83 1.49 -12.10
N ASP A 101 3.61 1.82 -12.49
CA ASP A 101 2.54 2.06 -11.55
C ASP A 101 2.27 0.80 -10.69
N ALA A 102 2.26 0.98 -9.39
CA ALA A 102 2.12 -0.11 -8.43
C ALA A 102 0.67 -0.60 -8.36
N ALA A 103 0.50 -1.92 -8.48
CA ALA A 103 -0.81 -2.57 -8.37
C ALA A 103 -1.26 -2.74 -6.92
N CYS A 104 -2.57 -2.91 -6.73
CA CYS A 104 -3.17 -3.36 -5.48
C CYS A 104 -4.43 -4.18 -5.74
N ALA A 105 -4.81 -5.01 -4.77
CA ALA A 105 -6.07 -5.74 -4.78
C ALA A 105 -6.74 -5.66 -3.41
N VAL A 106 -8.05 -5.45 -3.40
CA VAL A 106 -8.86 -5.54 -2.18
C VAL A 106 -9.47 -6.93 -2.10
N CYS A 107 -9.21 -7.60 -0.99
CA CYS A 107 -9.48 -9.00 -0.77
C CYS A 107 -10.41 -9.21 0.45
N GLU A 108 -11.43 -10.04 0.30
CA GLU A 108 -12.22 -10.58 1.40
C GLU A 108 -11.62 -11.93 1.85
N TYR A 109 -11.20 -12.04 3.10
CA TYR A 109 -10.64 -13.28 3.64
C TYR A 109 -11.74 -14.28 3.98
N ASN A 110 -11.63 -15.52 3.50
CA ASN A 110 -12.74 -16.50 3.54
C ASN A 110 -13.09 -17.06 4.92
N ASN A 111 -12.38 -16.67 5.98
CA ASN A 111 -12.69 -17.06 7.36
C ASN A 111 -13.28 -15.90 8.15
N ARG A 112 -14.54 -16.00 8.56
CA ARG A 112 -15.27 -14.96 9.31
C ARG A 112 -14.73 -14.70 10.71
N ALA A 113 -14.08 -15.68 11.34
CA ALA A 113 -13.53 -15.55 12.68
C ALA A 113 -12.10 -14.97 12.69
N ALA A 114 -11.59 -14.57 11.51
CA ALA A 114 -10.25 -14.04 11.38
C ALA A 114 -10.22 -12.52 11.60
N GLU A 115 -9.07 -12.04 12.04
CA GLU A 115 -8.65 -10.63 11.97
C GLU A 115 -7.30 -10.61 11.27
N LEU A 116 -7.00 -9.52 10.58
CA LEU A 116 -5.76 -9.37 9.83
C LEU A 116 -4.92 -8.24 10.41
N TYR A 117 -3.63 -8.46 10.54
CA TYR A 117 -2.68 -7.47 11.03
C TYR A 117 -1.33 -7.60 10.33
N THR A 118 -0.54 -6.55 10.34
CA THR A 118 0.81 -6.55 9.77
C THR A 118 1.85 -6.61 10.88
N GLU A 119 2.77 -7.57 10.78
CA GLU A 119 4.02 -7.57 11.55
C GLU A 119 5.09 -6.82 10.77
N TRP A 120 5.44 -5.65 11.27
CA TRP A 120 6.46 -4.79 10.70
C TRP A 120 7.85 -5.22 11.14
N GLY A 121 8.81 -5.20 10.23
CA GLY A 121 10.19 -5.63 10.49
C GLY A 121 10.36 -7.14 10.54
N ARG A 122 9.37 -7.92 10.11
CA ARG A 122 9.42 -9.38 10.08
C ARG A 122 9.08 -9.92 8.70
N TYR A 123 9.89 -10.85 8.23
CA TYR A 123 9.72 -11.51 6.95
C TYR A 123 9.61 -13.03 7.13
N GLY A 124 8.74 -13.68 6.36
CA GLY A 124 8.67 -15.14 6.22
C GLY A 124 7.58 -15.82 7.04
N SER A 125 7.32 -15.40 8.27
CA SER A 125 6.33 -16.06 9.13
C SER A 125 5.76 -15.13 10.19
N CYS A 126 4.57 -15.44 10.69
CA CYS A 126 3.98 -14.77 11.85
C CYS A 126 4.70 -15.20 13.13
N SER A 127 4.92 -14.24 14.06
CA SER A 127 5.59 -14.52 15.34
C SER A 127 4.71 -15.29 16.32
N THR A 128 3.41 -15.07 16.24
CA THR A 128 2.44 -15.69 17.17
C THR A 128 2.07 -17.11 16.72
N ALA A 129 2.24 -18.07 17.60
CA ALA A 129 1.88 -19.45 17.33
C ALA A 129 0.39 -19.61 16.96
N GLY A 130 0.13 -20.35 15.89
CA GLY A 130 -1.21 -20.59 15.38
C GLY A 130 -1.80 -19.46 14.53
N HIS A 131 -1.07 -18.36 14.32
CA HIS A 131 -1.40 -17.38 13.30
C HIS A 131 -0.86 -17.82 11.93
N VAL A 132 -1.55 -17.45 10.87
CA VAL A 132 -1.25 -17.90 9.51
C VAL A 132 -0.79 -16.73 8.67
N LYS A 133 0.35 -16.90 7.98
CA LYS A 133 0.81 -15.92 7.00
C LYS A 133 -0.16 -15.83 5.83
N VAL A 134 -0.59 -14.64 5.50
CA VAL A 134 -1.41 -14.33 4.32
C VAL A 134 -0.53 -13.96 3.14
N TYR A 135 0.37 -12.99 3.34
CA TYR A 135 1.46 -12.68 2.40
C TYR A 135 2.63 -12.02 3.14
N GLU A 136 3.74 -11.88 2.45
CA GLU A 136 4.96 -11.22 2.95
C GLU A 136 5.47 -10.22 1.92
N GLY A 137 6.24 -9.26 2.35
CA GLY A 137 6.73 -8.23 1.47
C GLY A 137 7.78 -7.33 2.08
N LEU A 138 7.97 -6.19 1.45
CA LEU A 138 8.84 -5.11 1.91
C LEU A 138 8.00 -3.96 2.48
N ILE A 139 8.53 -3.32 3.50
CA ILE A 139 7.99 -2.05 3.96
C ILE A 139 8.39 -0.99 2.94
N MET A 140 7.42 -0.32 2.34
CA MET A 140 7.66 0.73 1.37
C MET A 140 6.90 2.00 1.73
N SER A 141 7.49 3.14 1.40
CA SER A 141 6.93 4.48 1.60
C SER A 141 7.60 5.47 0.66
N ASN A 142 7.31 6.76 0.80
CA ASN A 142 7.99 7.83 0.08
C ASN A 142 9.45 7.98 0.54
N HIS A 143 10.28 8.57 -0.32
CA HIS A 143 11.67 8.90 0.00
C HIS A 143 11.76 9.90 1.15
N TYR A 144 12.80 9.80 1.99
CA TYR A 144 12.97 10.63 3.19
C TYR A 144 13.01 12.14 2.92
N THR A 145 13.41 12.55 1.71
CA THR A 145 13.43 13.99 1.29
C THR A 145 12.10 14.47 0.74
N GLN A 146 11.15 13.58 0.53
CA GLN A 146 9.83 13.89 -0.01
C GLN A 146 8.82 14.06 1.12
N TYR A 147 7.60 14.44 0.76
CA TYR A 147 6.53 14.45 1.73
C TYR A 147 6.28 13.01 2.24
N LYS A 148 5.92 12.89 3.51
CA LYS A 148 5.77 11.57 4.15
C LYS A 148 4.37 10.98 3.89
N GLY A 149 4.33 9.89 3.14
CA GLY A 149 3.16 9.04 3.00
C GLY A 149 3.07 7.94 4.06
N GLU A 150 2.05 7.12 3.98
CA GLU A 150 1.88 5.93 4.80
C GLU A 150 2.91 4.87 4.44
N SER A 151 3.41 4.15 5.45
CA SER A 151 4.18 2.93 5.21
C SER A 151 3.23 1.77 4.94
N VAL A 152 3.44 1.06 3.86
CA VAL A 152 2.63 -0.09 3.45
C VAL A 152 3.47 -1.35 3.33
N CYS A 153 2.86 -2.51 3.56
CA CYS A 153 3.51 -3.81 3.35
C CYS A 153 3.26 -4.23 1.89
N VAL A 154 4.24 -4.00 1.03
CA VAL A 154 4.15 -4.30 -0.41
C VAL A 154 4.60 -5.73 -0.66
N ASP A 155 3.73 -6.55 -1.27
CA ASP A 155 4.00 -7.96 -1.59
C ASP A 155 5.28 -8.13 -2.41
N MET A 156 6.02 -9.21 -2.17
CA MET A 156 7.23 -9.53 -2.93
C MET A 156 6.98 -9.75 -4.43
N GLU A 157 5.74 -9.99 -4.82
CA GLU A 157 5.34 -10.05 -6.22
C GLU A 157 5.57 -8.70 -6.91
N ARG A 158 5.29 -7.58 -6.23
CA ARG A 158 5.42 -6.19 -6.73
C ARG A 158 4.94 -6.06 -8.17
N ALA A 159 3.72 -6.52 -8.40
CA ALA A 159 3.12 -6.49 -9.72
C ALA A 159 2.90 -5.06 -10.19
N ALA A 160 3.20 -4.81 -11.45
CA ALA A 160 2.75 -3.61 -12.12
C ALA A 160 1.24 -3.70 -12.41
N HIS A 161 0.59 -2.56 -12.40
CA HIS A 161 -0.81 -2.45 -12.79
C HIS A 161 -0.99 -2.76 -14.30
N GLU A 162 -2.15 -3.24 -14.71
CA GLU A 162 -2.46 -3.43 -16.13
C GLU A 162 -2.49 -2.09 -16.86
N GLY A 163 -1.79 -2.02 -18.00
CA GLY A 163 -1.65 -0.78 -18.75
C GLY A 163 -0.73 0.25 -18.09
N SER A 164 0.05 -0.15 -17.07
CA SER A 164 1.03 0.75 -16.48
C SER A 164 2.08 1.18 -17.50
N SER A 165 2.49 2.44 -17.41
CA SER A 165 3.56 3.02 -18.21
C SER A 165 4.91 2.62 -17.63
N THR A 166 5.93 2.60 -18.45
CA THR A 166 7.35 2.60 -18.04
C THR A 166 7.97 4.01 -18.12
N SER A 167 7.14 5.01 -18.35
CA SER A 167 7.58 6.40 -18.36
C SER A 167 7.63 6.93 -16.94
N ASP A 168 8.72 7.56 -16.58
CA ASP A 168 8.92 8.25 -15.29
C ASP A 168 7.98 9.47 -15.20
N HIS A 169 6.80 9.27 -14.63
CA HIS A 169 5.80 10.32 -14.46
C HIS A 169 5.93 11.06 -13.12
N ASN A 170 6.73 10.53 -12.20
CA ASN A 170 7.04 11.15 -10.91
C ASN A 170 5.80 11.64 -10.14
N GLY A 171 4.78 10.80 -10.06
CA GLY A 171 3.61 11.00 -9.20
C GLY A 171 3.93 10.73 -7.73
N GLY A 172 3.26 9.80 -7.09
CA GLY A 172 3.70 9.18 -5.85
C GLY A 172 4.82 8.19 -6.12
N MET A 173 5.82 8.12 -5.25
CA MET A 173 6.96 7.23 -5.42
C MET A 173 7.11 6.29 -4.23
N LEU A 174 7.26 4.99 -4.49
CA LEU A 174 7.48 3.94 -3.50
C LEU A 174 8.95 3.55 -3.44
N TYR A 175 9.55 3.73 -2.27
CA TYR A 175 10.90 3.29 -1.95
C TYR A 175 10.87 2.25 -0.84
N THR A 176 11.83 1.33 -0.81
CA THR A 176 12.03 0.44 0.34
C THR A 176 12.44 1.25 1.56
N SER A 177 11.95 0.81 2.72
CA SER A 177 12.31 1.42 4.01
C SER A 177 13.51 0.71 4.58
N GLU A 178 14.50 1.48 5.02
CA GLU A 178 15.74 1.02 5.64
C GLU A 178 15.84 1.49 7.08
N MET A 179 16.57 0.74 7.90
CA MET A 179 16.96 1.21 9.24
C MET A 179 18.24 2.03 9.17
N GLU A 180 18.19 3.21 9.77
CA GLU A 180 19.31 4.12 9.83
C GLU A 180 20.13 4.00 11.14
N SER A 181 21.42 4.35 11.06
CA SER A 181 22.31 4.40 12.21
C SER A 181 21.82 5.42 13.26
N GLY A 182 22.07 5.14 14.54
CA GLY A 182 21.59 5.97 15.64
C GLY A 182 20.13 5.72 16.03
N SER A 183 19.44 4.84 15.32
CA SER A 183 18.13 4.35 15.73
C SER A 183 18.24 3.31 16.85
N ALA A 184 17.15 3.07 17.58
CA ALA A 184 17.11 2.09 18.64
C ALA A 184 17.35 0.66 18.10
N HIS A 185 18.10 -0.15 18.85
CA HIS A 185 18.26 -1.59 18.61
C HIS A 185 19.01 -1.96 17.31
N GLU A 186 20.12 -1.30 16.99
CA GLU A 186 20.97 -1.64 15.84
C GLU A 186 21.45 -3.11 15.84
N SER A 187 21.51 -3.76 17.02
CA SER A 187 21.80 -5.19 17.11
C SER A 187 20.71 -6.09 16.53
N TRP A 188 19.48 -5.60 16.45
CA TRP A 188 18.34 -6.33 15.85
C TRP A 188 18.09 -5.92 14.40
N TYR A 189 18.34 -4.67 14.09
CA TYR A 189 18.15 -4.07 12.78
C TYR A 189 19.45 -3.39 12.37
N PRO A 190 20.33 -4.11 11.67
CA PRO A 190 21.57 -3.53 11.16
C PRO A 190 21.31 -2.30 10.29
N HIS A 191 22.26 -1.36 10.32
CA HIS A 191 22.23 -0.17 9.46
C HIS A 191 22.13 -0.56 7.97
N ASN A 192 21.35 0.20 7.21
CA ASN A 192 21.05 -0.01 5.78
C ASN A 192 20.36 -1.34 5.45
N ILE A 193 19.73 -2.01 6.41
CA ILE A 193 18.93 -3.18 6.08
C ILE A 193 17.53 -2.76 5.60
N GLU A 194 17.14 -3.28 4.47
CA GLU A 194 15.77 -3.15 3.96
C GLU A 194 14.82 -4.00 4.83
N LEU A 195 13.72 -3.39 5.24
CA LEU A 195 12.81 -3.99 6.20
C LEU A 195 11.71 -4.81 5.54
N GLY A 196 11.56 -6.05 5.98
CA GLY A 196 10.44 -6.90 5.60
C GLY A 196 9.18 -6.64 6.43
N CYS A 197 8.08 -7.16 5.95
CA CYS A 197 6.80 -7.20 6.65
C CYS A 197 6.05 -8.50 6.35
N THR A 198 5.17 -8.91 7.25
CA THR A 198 4.33 -10.09 7.08
C THR A 198 2.90 -9.74 7.47
N VAL A 199 1.95 -9.97 6.57
CA VAL A 199 0.52 -9.86 6.89
C VAL A 199 0.02 -11.19 7.41
N CYS A 200 -0.55 -11.15 8.61
CA CYS A 200 -0.90 -12.31 9.40
C CYS A 200 -2.40 -12.37 9.69
N GLN A 201 -2.94 -13.58 9.67
CA GLN A 201 -4.27 -13.88 10.17
C GLN A 201 -4.20 -14.28 11.64
N ALA A 202 -4.90 -13.56 12.50
CA ALA A 202 -5.20 -13.94 13.87
C ALA A 202 -6.55 -14.67 13.97
N ARG A 203 -6.72 -15.48 15.02
CA ARG A 203 -7.99 -16.18 15.29
C ARG A 203 -9.02 -15.33 16.02
N LYS A 204 -8.60 -14.19 16.57
CA LYS A 204 -9.41 -13.27 17.37
C LYS A 204 -9.08 -11.84 16.95
N PRO A 205 -9.96 -10.87 17.23
CA PRO A 205 -9.68 -9.46 17.01
C PRO A 205 -8.36 -9.00 17.64
N VAL A 206 -7.61 -8.19 16.91
CA VAL A 206 -6.35 -7.60 17.35
C VAL A 206 -6.44 -6.08 17.34
N TYR A 207 -5.67 -5.43 18.21
CA TYR A 207 -5.57 -3.99 18.28
C TYR A 207 -4.16 -3.54 18.65
N THR A 208 -3.79 -2.35 18.26
CA THR A 208 -2.50 -1.76 18.60
C THR A 208 -2.62 -1.00 19.93
N ARG A 209 -1.70 -1.28 20.84
CA ARG A 209 -1.57 -0.55 22.10
C ARG A 209 -0.28 0.28 22.06
N TRP A 210 -0.42 1.53 21.71
CA TRP A 210 0.70 2.45 21.61
C TRP A 210 1.34 2.74 22.98
N GLY A 211 2.67 2.81 23.02
CA GLY A 211 3.42 3.13 24.25
C GLY A 211 3.46 2.03 25.31
N SER A 212 3.04 0.81 24.99
CA SER A 212 3.05 -0.33 25.91
C SER A 212 3.84 -1.52 25.34
N ARG A 213 4.47 -2.29 26.21
CA ARG A 213 5.18 -3.52 25.85
C ARG A 213 4.37 -4.81 26.04
N GLY A 214 3.13 -4.71 26.49
CA GLY A 214 2.29 -5.88 26.71
C GLY A 214 0.81 -5.58 26.61
N CYS A 215 0.02 -6.64 26.48
CA CYS A 215 -1.42 -6.60 26.56
C CYS A 215 -1.87 -6.77 28.02
N PRO A 216 -3.03 -6.21 28.41
CA PRO A 216 -3.62 -6.42 29.73
C PRO A 216 -4.01 -7.89 29.94
#